data_3feeb37389a278e782ea9d53716815e8
#
_entry.id   3feeb37389a278e782ea9d53716815e8
#
_cell.length_a   1.000
_cell.length_b   1.000
_cell.length_c   1.000
_cell.angle_alpha   90.00
_cell.angle_beta   90.00
_cell.angle_gamma   90.00
#
_symmetry.space_group_name_H-M   'P 1'
#
loop_
_entity.id
_entity.type
_entity.pdbx_description
1 polymer ?
#
loop_
_entity_poly.entity_id
_entity_poly.type
_entity_poly.pdbx_seq_one_letter_code
_entity_poly.pdbx_strand_id
1 'polypeptide(L)'
;GASGRNGGWLMGNLLGEDGLLAGLPPERRRAGYDLLHGIPDEVARVLQEEGIDCDYRKGGVLYCAARYPEQERRLRAYLHDLYAEGLDESDYRWLTPQELDQQLRIPGSYGAIHSPHCATIQPARLARGLARAVERLGVRLFEKSRVLH
;
A
#
# COMPACT_ATOMS: atom_id res chain seq x y z
N GLY A 1 -10.23 10.23 -15.10
CA GLY A 1 -9.14 10.91 -14.43
C GLY A 1 -8.10 9.94 -13.86
N ALA A 2 -7.08 10.44 -13.19
CA ALA A 2 -5.98 9.65 -12.63
C ALA A 2 -6.47 8.63 -11.60
N SER A 3 -7.47 8.99 -10.78
CA SER A 3 -8.05 8.11 -9.76
C SER A 3 -8.60 6.79 -10.32
N GLY A 4 -9.07 6.78 -11.55
CA GLY A 4 -9.59 5.56 -12.23
C GLY A 4 -8.59 4.90 -13.18
N ARG A 5 -7.33 5.37 -13.27
CA ARG A 5 -6.34 4.92 -14.25
C ARG A 5 -4.93 4.78 -13.66
N ASN A 6 -4.84 4.35 -12.42
CA ASN A 6 -3.58 4.04 -11.75
C ASN A 6 -3.33 2.53 -11.68
N GLY A 7 -2.25 2.12 -11.04
CA GLY A 7 -1.88 0.71 -10.89
C GLY A 7 -2.74 -0.10 -9.93
N GLY A 8 -3.67 0.53 -9.24
CA GLY A 8 -4.57 -0.16 -8.31
C GLY A 8 -3.90 -0.65 -7.02
N TRP A 9 -2.80 -0.05 -6.63
CA TRP A 9 -2.14 -0.34 -5.36
C TRP A 9 -2.78 0.49 -4.25
N LEU A 10 -3.24 -0.20 -3.23
CA LEU A 10 -3.74 0.36 -1.99
C LEU A 10 -2.73 0.03 -0.91
N MET A 11 -1.88 1.00 -0.61
CA MET A 11 -0.75 0.83 0.31
C MET A 11 -1.11 1.28 1.71
N GLY A 12 -0.59 0.57 2.70
CA GLY A 12 -0.62 0.96 4.11
C GLY A 12 0.51 1.93 4.48
N ASN A 13 0.76 2.93 3.64
CA ASN A 13 1.77 3.95 3.88
C ASN A 13 1.34 5.31 3.33
N LEU A 14 2.04 6.36 3.71
CA LEU A 14 1.82 7.73 3.27
C LEU A 14 3.12 8.32 2.70
N LEU A 15 3.02 9.00 1.58
CA LEU A 15 4.17 9.70 1.02
C LEU A 15 4.67 10.78 2.00
N GLY A 16 5.94 10.65 2.41
CA GLY A 16 6.55 11.57 3.38
C GLY A 16 6.31 11.20 4.85
N GLU A 17 5.84 9.98 5.11
CA GLU A 17 5.63 9.47 6.47
C GLU A 17 6.88 9.54 7.33
N ASP A 18 8.06 9.26 6.77
CA ASP A 18 9.34 9.34 7.46
C ASP A 18 9.55 10.72 8.10
N GLY A 19 9.30 11.79 7.33
CA GLY A 19 9.39 13.17 7.84
C GLY A 19 8.32 13.51 8.88
N LEU A 20 7.14 12.91 8.76
CA LEU A 20 6.02 13.13 9.68
C LEU A 20 6.24 12.41 11.02
N LEU A 21 6.76 11.20 10.98
CA LEU A 21 6.91 10.32 12.14
C LEU A 21 8.27 10.45 12.84
N ALA A 22 9.33 10.87 12.13
CA ALA A 22 10.70 10.92 12.64
C ALA A 22 10.86 11.76 13.93
N GLY A 23 10.08 12.83 14.09
CA GLY A 23 10.10 13.69 15.28
C GLY A 23 9.30 13.17 16.48
N LEU A 24 8.59 12.04 16.34
CA LEU A 24 7.73 11.51 17.39
C LEU A 24 8.51 10.58 18.35
N PRO A 25 8.11 10.51 19.62
CA PRO A 25 8.58 9.46 20.52
C PRO A 25 8.29 8.06 19.96
N PRO A 26 9.14 7.04 20.26
CA PRO A 26 9.02 5.70 19.63
C PRO A 26 7.62 5.08 19.70
N GLU A 27 6.95 5.20 20.86
CA GLU A 27 5.60 4.66 21.06
C GLU A 27 4.55 5.33 20.14
N ARG A 28 4.64 6.65 19.95
CA ARG A 28 3.75 7.40 19.06
C ARG A 28 4.08 7.13 17.59
N ARG A 29 5.36 6.93 17.30
CA ARG A 29 5.82 6.55 15.95
C ARG A 29 5.24 5.19 15.58
N ARG A 30 5.35 4.17 16.46
CA ARG A 30 4.75 2.85 16.25
C ARG A 30 3.24 2.95 16.05
N ALA A 31 2.53 3.69 16.89
CA ALA A 31 1.10 3.91 16.73
C ALA A 31 0.75 4.61 15.40
N GLY A 32 1.62 5.50 14.90
CA GLY A 32 1.50 6.11 13.58
C GLY A 32 1.61 5.08 12.45
N TYR A 33 2.60 4.19 12.51
CA TYR A 33 2.73 3.09 11.55
C TYR A 33 1.54 2.12 11.61
N ASP A 34 1.07 1.78 12.80
CA ASP A 34 -0.10 0.89 12.96
C ASP A 34 -1.36 1.47 12.30
N LEU A 35 -1.57 2.79 12.42
CA LEU A 35 -2.65 3.48 11.71
C LEU A 35 -2.50 3.41 10.19
N LEU A 36 -1.29 3.66 9.68
CA LEU A 36 -1.02 3.59 8.24
C LEU A 36 -1.18 2.16 7.72
N HIS A 37 -0.61 1.19 8.40
CA HIS A 37 -0.72 -0.23 8.06
C HIS A 37 -2.17 -0.73 8.09
N GLY A 38 -3.03 -0.12 8.90
CA GLY A 38 -4.47 -0.39 8.96
C GLY A 38 -5.28 0.16 7.78
N ILE A 39 -4.74 1.06 6.96
CA ILE A 39 -5.47 1.69 5.84
C ILE A 39 -6.13 0.66 4.91
N PRO A 40 -5.45 -0.42 4.45
CA PRO A 40 -6.09 -1.39 3.57
C PRO A 40 -7.30 -2.07 4.21
N ASP A 41 -7.23 -2.38 5.51
CA ASP A 41 -8.33 -3.03 6.23
C ASP A 41 -9.50 -2.08 6.44
N GLU A 42 -9.23 -0.82 6.78
CA GLU A 42 -10.27 0.20 6.92
C GLU A 42 -10.98 0.46 5.58
N VAL A 43 -10.24 0.53 4.48
CA VAL A 43 -10.84 0.64 3.15
C VAL A 43 -11.70 -0.58 2.84
N ALA A 44 -11.24 -1.79 3.16
CA ALA A 44 -12.03 -3.01 2.96
C ALA A 44 -13.36 -2.96 3.72
N ARG A 45 -13.33 -2.49 4.98
CA ARG A 45 -14.52 -2.31 5.80
C ARG A 45 -15.52 -1.36 5.15
N VAL A 46 -15.05 -0.18 4.73
CA VAL A 46 -15.89 0.82 4.06
C VAL A 46 -16.45 0.31 2.72
N LEU A 47 -15.63 -0.39 1.92
CA LEU A 47 -16.09 -0.99 0.66
C LEU A 47 -17.25 -1.97 0.89
N GLN A 48 -17.18 -2.76 1.95
CA GLN A 48 -18.24 -3.69 2.34
C GLN A 48 -19.51 -2.95 2.79
N GLU A 49 -19.37 -1.93 3.65
CA GLU A 49 -20.51 -1.13 4.15
C GLU A 49 -21.23 -0.39 3.02
N GLU A 50 -20.46 0.18 2.08
CA GLU A 50 -21.01 0.92 0.94
C GLU A 50 -21.44 0.04 -0.24
N GLY A 51 -21.21 -1.27 -0.16
CA GLY A 51 -21.52 -2.22 -1.22
C GLY A 51 -20.72 -1.96 -2.51
N ILE A 52 -19.46 -1.56 -2.37
CA ILE A 52 -18.57 -1.25 -3.50
C ILE A 52 -17.73 -2.47 -3.85
N ASP A 53 -18.05 -3.09 -4.98
CA ASP A 53 -17.21 -4.14 -5.57
C ASP A 53 -16.18 -3.51 -6.51
N CYS A 54 -14.91 -3.54 -6.09
CA CYS A 54 -13.76 -3.05 -6.85
C CYS A 54 -12.63 -4.08 -6.95
N ASP A 55 -12.96 -5.38 -6.90
CA ASP A 55 -11.98 -6.47 -6.94
C ASP A 55 -10.90 -6.36 -5.84
N TYR A 56 -11.28 -5.88 -4.66
CA TYR A 56 -10.36 -5.75 -3.53
C TYR A 56 -9.74 -7.09 -3.15
N ARG A 57 -8.41 -7.13 -3.07
CA ARG A 57 -7.65 -8.30 -2.59
C ARG A 57 -6.46 -7.85 -1.76
N LYS A 58 -6.46 -8.16 -0.47
CA LYS A 58 -5.29 -7.96 0.41
C LYS A 58 -4.35 -9.16 0.24
N GLY A 59 -3.16 -8.91 -0.28
CA GLY A 59 -2.15 -9.93 -0.54
C GLY A 59 -0.73 -9.49 -0.20
N GLY A 60 -0.59 -8.25 0.27
CA GLY A 60 0.71 -7.66 0.54
C GLY A 60 1.42 -7.16 -0.72
N VAL A 61 2.69 -6.80 -0.54
CA VAL A 61 3.57 -6.30 -1.59
C VAL A 61 4.95 -6.95 -1.49
N LEU A 62 5.58 -7.16 -2.64
CA LEU A 62 6.94 -7.66 -2.76
C LEU A 62 7.84 -6.58 -3.37
N TYR A 63 8.87 -6.18 -2.65
CA TYR A 63 9.94 -5.30 -3.16
C TYR A 63 11.09 -6.20 -3.59
N CYS A 64 11.19 -6.50 -4.88
CA CYS A 64 12.09 -7.51 -5.39
C CYS A 64 13.45 -6.94 -5.81
N ALA A 65 14.54 -7.56 -5.34
CA ALA A 65 15.88 -7.40 -5.88
C ALA A 65 16.06 -8.37 -7.06
N ALA A 66 15.71 -7.92 -8.27
CA ALA A 66 15.54 -8.82 -9.42
C ALA A 66 16.57 -8.64 -10.52
N ARG A 67 17.36 -7.58 -10.51
CA ARG A 67 18.16 -7.19 -11.68
C ARG A 67 19.66 -7.05 -11.39
N TYR A 68 20.00 -6.45 -10.25
CA TYR A 68 21.37 -6.14 -9.90
C TYR A 68 21.63 -6.45 -8.43
N PRO A 69 22.84 -6.94 -8.06
CA PRO A 69 23.22 -7.18 -6.65
C PRO A 69 23.04 -5.95 -5.77
N GLU A 70 23.22 -4.76 -6.35
CA GLU A 70 23.02 -3.49 -5.68
C GLU A 70 21.59 -3.29 -5.15
N GLN A 71 20.58 -3.87 -5.80
CA GLN A 71 19.20 -3.83 -5.31
C GLN A 71 19.04 -4.61 -4.01
N GLU A 72 19.70 -5.76 -3.87
CA GLU A 72 19.70 -6.51 -2.62
C GLU A 72 20.31 -5.66 -1.49
N ARG A 73 21.48 -5.07 -1.71
CA ARG A 73 22.15 -4.23 -0.72
C ARG A 73 21.24 -3.07 -0.26
N ARG A 74 20.59 -2.39 -1.21
CA ARG A 74 19.67 -1.28 -0.91
C ARG A 74 18.45 -1.73 -0.14
N LEU A 75 17.82 -2.83 -0.55
CA LEU A 75 16.65 -3.35 0.15
C LEU A 75 16.98 -3.83 1.56
N ARG A 76 18.14 -4.46 1.76
CA ARG A 76 18.58 -4.85 3.12
C ARG A 76 18.88 -3.64 4.01
N ALA A 77 19.49 -2.59 3.46
CA ALA A 77 19.67 -1.35 4.18
C ALA A 77 18.32 -0.71 4.55
N TYR A 78 17.41 -0.64 3.60
CA TYR A 78 16.05 -0.14 3.84
C TYR A 78 15.31 -0.94 4.92
N LEU A 79 15.39 -2.27 4.91
CA LEU A 79 14.80 -3.12 5.94
C LEU A 79 15.41 -2.86 7.32
N HIS A 80 16.74 -2.69 7.38
CA HIS A 80 17.44 -2.33 8.61
C HIS A 80 16.94 -0.98 9.17
N ASP A 81 16.76 0.02 8.30
CA ASP A 81 16.27 1.33 8.69
C ASP A 81 14.83 1.25 9.22
N LEU A 82 13.94 0.46 8.57
CA LEU A 82 12.59 0.20 9.06
C LEU A 82 12.59 -0.40 10.48
N TYR A 83 13.48 -1.35 10.74
CA TYR A 83 13.60 -1.95 12.07
C TYR A 83 14.16 -0.98 13.10
N ALA A 84 15.06 -0.08 12.71
CA ALA A 84 15.55 0.99 13.56
C ALA A 84 14.43 2.00 13.93
N GLU A 85 13.41 2.13 13.08
CA GLU A 85 12.21 2.94 13.34
C GLU A 85 11.17 2.25 14.23
N GLY A 86 11.41 0.99 14.65
CA GLY A 86 10.54 0.24 15.56
C GLY A 86 9.53 -0.68 14.86
N LEU A 87 9.70 -0.92 13.58
CA LEU A 87 8.97 -1.96 12.83
C LEU A 87 9.67 -3.32 13.00
N ASP A 88 9.01 -4.40 12.63
CA ASP A 88 9.54 -5.75 12.80
C ASP A 88 9.20 -6.68 11.63
N GLU A 89 9.52 -7.98 11.77
CA GLU A 89 9.28 -8.98 10.74
C GLU A 89 7.78 -9.22 10.43
N SER A 90 6.88 -8.84 11.31
CA SER A 90 5.44 -8.89 11.04
C SER A 90 5.00 -7.80 10.07
N ASP A 91 5.74 -6.69 10.04
CA ASP A 91 5.49 -5.56 9.14
C ASP A 91 6.25 -5.72 7.82
N TYR A 92 7.54 -6.06 7.90
CA TYR A 92 8.43 -6.20 6.75
C TYR A 92 9.40 -7.36 6.96
N ARG A 93 9.36 -8.37 6.10
CA ARG A 93 10.22 -9.55 6.20
C ARG A 93 11.06 -9.74 4.95
N TRP A 94 12.35 -10.05 5.12
CA TRP A 94 13.17 -10.51 4.01
C TRP A 94 12.76 -11.90 3.57
N LEU A 95 12.59 -12.09 2.27
CA LEU A 95 12.45 -13.39 1.62
C LEU A 95 13.74 -13.72 0.88
N THR A 96 14.28 -14.90 1.14
CA THR A 96 15.34 -15.49 0.32
C THR A 96 14.84 -15.76 -1.09
N PRO A 97 15.73 -15.94 -2.10
CA PRO A 97 15.30 -16.34 -3.44
C PRO A 97 14.41 -17.58 -3.47
N GLN A 98 14.69 -18.56 -2.60
CA GLN A 98 13.92 -19.80 -2.48
C GLN A 98 12.51 -19.57 -1.92
N GLU A 99 12.37 -18.70 -0.92
CA GLU A 99 11.07 -18.33 -0.36
C GLU A 99 10.26 -17.48 -1.35
N LEU A 100 10.94 -16.57 -2.07
CA LEU A 100 10.31 -15.76 -3.12
C LEU A 100 9.77 -16.63 -4.25
N ASP A 101 10.51 -17.64 -4.69
CA ASP A 101 10.09 -18.56 -5.76
C ASP A 101 8.80 -19.33 -5.43
N GLN A 102 8.45 -19.49 -4.15
CA GLN A 102 7.18 -20.10 -3.73
C GLN A 102 5.97 -19.20 -3.98
N GLN A 103 6.18 -17.87 -4.05
CA GLN A 103 5.13 -16.88 -4.26
C GLN A 103 5.17 -16.31 -5.68
N LEU A 104 6.36 -15.95 -6.12
CA LEU A 104 6.59 -15.32 -7.42
C LEU A 104 7.95 -15.73 -7.97
N ARG A 105 7.95 -16.47 -9.06
CA ARG A 105 9.18 -16.92 -9.71
C ARG A 105 9.80 -15.81 -10.54
N ILE A 106 10.96 -15.31 -10.09
CA ILE A 106 11.78 -14.35 -10.81
C ILE A 106 13.17 -14.95 -11.00
N PRO A 107 13.50 -15.45 -12.19
CA PRO A 107 14.81 -16.04 -12.46
C PRO A 107 15.96 -15.09 -12.15
N GLY A 108 16.93 -15.56 -11.35
CA GLY A 108 18.10 -14.76 -10.98
C GLY A 108 17.85 -13.66 -9.95
N SER A 109 16.70 -13.70 -9.25
CA SER A 109 16.44 -12.76 -8.15
C SER A 109 17.39 -12.98 -6.97
N TYR A 110 17.68 -11.91 -6.27
CA TYR A 110 18.51 -11.89 -5.04
C TYR A 110 17.67 -11.98 -3.76
N GLY A 111 16.35 -11.96 -3.87
CA GLY A 111 15.40 -11.96 -2.78
C GLY A 111 14.44 -10.78 -2.84
N ALA A 112 13.62 -10.62 -1.80
CA ALA A 112 12.63 -9.55 -1.71
C ALA A 112 12.36 -9.16 -0.26
N ILE A 113 11.82 -7.97 -0.05
CA ILE A 113 11.08 -7.65 1.16
C ILE A 113 9.61 -7.91 0.89
N HIS A 114 8.95 -8.63 1.79
CA HIS A 114 7.50 -8.78 1.84
C HIS A 114 6.91 -7.90 2.93
N SER A 115 5.83 -7.18 2.62
CA SER A 115 4.98 -6.53 3.61
C SER A 115 3.52 -6.91 3.38
N PRO A 116 2.75 -7.25 4.43
CA PRO A 116 1.32 -7.61 4.31
C PRO A 116 0.42 -6.38 4.13
N HIS A 117 0.94 -5.17 4.29
CA HIS A 117 0.18 -3.92 4.39
C HIS A 117 -0.16 -3.32 3.02
N CYS A 118 -0.60 -4.16 2.09
CA CYS A 118 -0.99 -3.74 0.75
C CYS A 118 -2.14 -4.60 0.23
N ALA A 119 -3.01 -3.95 -0.55
CA ALA A 119 -4.06 -4.61 -1.30
C ALA A 119 -4.05 -4.15 -2.76
N THR A 120 -4.69 -4.90 -3.62
CA THR A 120 -4.99 -4.50 -4.99
C THR A 120 -6.46 -4.16 -5.12
N ILE A 121 -6.76 -3.21 -5.99
CA ILE A 121 -8.11 -2.80 -6.35
C ILE A 121 -8.20 -2.56 -7.84
N GLN A 122 -9.41 -2.54 -8.38
CA GLN A 122 -9.69 -2.02 -9.70
C GLN A 122 -10.07 -0.53 -9.59
N PRO A 123 -9.18 0.41 -9.99
CA PRO A 123 -9.34 1.83 -9.65
C PRO A 123 -10.61 2.48 -10.23
N ALA A 124 -10.99 2.10 -11.45
CA ALA A 124 -12.18 2.67 -12.07
C ALA A 124 -13.47 2.18 -11.40
N ARG A 125 -13.49 0.93 -10.92
CA ARG A 125 -14.63 0.40 -10.14
C ARG A 125 -14.72 1.11 -8.80
N LEU A 126 -13.60 1.31 -8.09
CA LEU A 126 -13.58 2.08 -6.86
C LEU A 126 -14.10 3.50 -7.07
N ALA A 127 -13.57 4.23 -8.06
CA ALA A 127 -13.99 5.60 -8.34
C ALA A 127 -15.50 5.71 -8.64
N ARG A 128 -16.04 4.77 -9.44
CA ARG A 128 -17.49 4.74 -9.73
C ARG A 128 -18.32 4.33 -8.52
N GLY A 129 -17.82 3.40 -7.72
CA GLY A 129 -18.48 2.97 -6.48
C GLY A 129 -18.61 4.12 -5.50
N LEU A 130 -17.52 4.87 -5.27
CA LEU A 130 -17.51 6.06 -4.43
C LEU A 130 -18.46 7.16 -4.98
N ALA A 131 -18.45 7.39 -6.30
CA ALA A 131 -19.38 8.34 -6.92
C ALA A 131 -20.83 7.99 -6.58
N ARG A 132 -21.24 6.74 -6.75
CA ARG A 132 -22.59 6.28 -6.41
C ARG A 132 -22.89 6.39 -4.90
N ALA A 133 -21.90 6.13 -4.04
CA ALA A 133 -22.07 6.26 -2.60
C ALA A 133 -22.35 7.72 -2.21
N VAL A 134 -21.58 8.67 -2.71
CA VAL A 134 -21.80 10.09 -2.38
C VAL A 134 -23.08 10.65 -3.01
N GLU A 135 -23.50 10.18 -4.19
CA GLU A 135 -24.78 10.52 -4.80
C GLU A 135 -25.95 10.05 -3.92
N ARG A 136 -25.89 8.83 -3.35
CA ARG A 136 -26.89 8.36 -2.37
C ARG A 136 -26.99 9.25 -1.14
N LEU A 137 -25.90 9.90 -0.76
CA LEU A 137 -25.85 10.89 0.33
C LEU A 137 -26.33 12.29 -0.10
N GLY A 138 -26.82 12.46 -1.33
CA GLY A 138 -27.35 13.72 -1.83
C GLY A 138 -26.33 14.67 -2.45
N VAL A 139 -25.07 14.24 -2.59
CA VAL A 139 -24.04 15.02 -3.29
C VAL A 139 -24.31 15.04 -4.79
N ARG A 140 -24.27 16.19 -5.41
CA ARG A 140 -24.37 16.33 -6.87
C ARG A 140 -23.00 16.30 -7.51
N LEU A 141 -22.77 15.37 -8.42
CA LEU A 141 -21.53 15.26 -9.20
C LEU A 141 -21.73 15.91 -10.58
N PHE A 142 -20.80 16.75 -10.96
CA PHE A 142 -20.79 17.43 -12.27
C PHE A 142 -19.57 16.97 -13.05
N GLU A 143 -19.80 16.25 -14.13
CA GLU A 143 -18.75 15.88 -15.09
C GLU A 143 -18.56 16.99 -16.14
N LYS A 144 -17.45 16.91 -16.89
CA LYS A 144 -17.09 17.88 -17.96
C LYS A 144 -17.05 19.34 -17.48
N SER A 145 -16.90 19.55 -16.18
CA SER A 145 -16.86 20.86 -15.55
C SER A 145 -15.40 21.23 -15.24
N ARG A 146 -14.82 22.09 -16.05
CA ARG A 146 -13.44 22.53 -15.85
C ARG A 146 -13.37 23.55 -14.71
N VAL A 147 -12.52 23.28 -13.73
CA VAL A 147 -12.17 24.28 -12.70
C VAL A 147 -11.20 25.26 -13.32
N LEU A 148 -11.50 26.56 -13.25
CA LEU A 148 -10.69 27.60 -13.86
C LEU A 148 -9.74 28.29 -12.86
N HIS A 149 -10.12 28.38 -11.59
CA HIS A 149 -9.33 28.95 -10.48
C HIS A 149 -9.74 28.30 -9.16
#